data_a67b20afb9239ef942bc8d30f8cd663f
#
_entry.id   a67b20afb9239ef942bc8d30f8cd663f
#
_cell.length_a   1.000
_cell.length_b   1.000
_cell.length_c   1.000
_cell.angle_alpha   90.00
_cell.angle_beta   90.00
_cell.angle_gamma   90.00
#
_symmetry.space_group_name_H-M   'P 1'
#
loop_
_entity.id
_entity.type
_entity.pdbx_description
1 polymer ?
#
loop_
_entity_poly.entity_id
_entity_poly.type
_entity_poly.pdbx_seq_one_letter_code
_entity_poly.pdbx_strand_id
1 'polypeptide(L)'
;MKIQRVNKVQIDDIAKFLVKTFNSEPWNESWTFEMARERISGLISNPMTIAYEVIEDNEVMAALIGYKTCYMSNKEFHIEEFFVSNAFQNKGYGTKILEFIEWDLKGEGVTSVTLLTEHGLPSEKFYEKNGFQHNSKLVFMKKKI
;
A
#
# COMPACT_ATOMS: atom_id res chain seq x y z
N MET A 1 11.37 -10.71 -11.83
CA MET A 1 10.63 -9.89 -10.83
C MET A 1 11.62 -9.33 -9.82
N LYS A 2 11.61 -8.03 -9.63
CA LYS A 2 12.44 -7.33 -8.64
C LYS A 2 11.53 -6.55 -7.70
N ILE A 3 11.69 -6.76 -6.39
CA ILE A 3 11.03 -5.95 -5.36
C ILE A 3 12.07 -5.00 -4.79
N GLN A 4 11.74 -3.73 -4.68
CA GLN A 4 12.68 -2.73 -4.19
C GLN A 4 11.97 -1.62 -3.41
N ARG A 5 12.70 -1.08 -2.43
CA ARG A 5 12.36 0.20 -1.81
C ARG A 5 12.73 1.32 -2.79
N VAL A 6 11.86 2.31 -2.90
CA VAL A 6 12.01 3.40 -3.87
C VAL A 6 12.59 4.62 -3.18
N ASN A 7 13.75 5.09 -3.65
CA ASN A 7 14.38 6.28 -3.09
C ASN A 7 13.73 7.58 -3.57
N LYS A 8 13.22 7.59 -4.81
CA LYS A 8 12.52 8.73 -5.40
C LYS A 8 11.31 8.23 -6.18
N VAL A 9 10.13 8.51 -5.66
CA VAL A 9 8.87 8.12 -6.30
C VAL A 9 8.60 9.00 -7.52
N GLN A 10 8.31 8.36 -8.64
CA GLN A 10 7.83 9.02 -9.86
C GLN A 10 6.32 9.22 -9.74
N ILE A 11 5.93 10.37 -9.18
CA ILE A 11 4.54 10.66 -8.82
C ILE A 11 3.56 10.45 -9.97
N ASP A 12 3.89 10.97 -11.16
CA ASP A 12 2.99 10.88 -12.31
C ASP A 12 2.80 9.44 -12.79
N ASP A 13 3.86 8.64 -12.79
CA ASP A 13 3.79 7.23 -13.20
C ASP A 13 2.96 6.40 -12.21
N ILE A 14 3.16 6.62 -10.92
CA ILE A 14 2.38 5.94 -9.87
C ILE A 14 0.92 6.41 -9.91
N ALA A 15 0.66 7.69 -10.14
CA ALA A 15 -0.71 8.20 -10.27
C ALA A 15 -1.44 7.56 -11.46
N LYS A 16 -0.80 7.44 -12.61
CA LYS A 16 -1.36 6.74 -13.78
C LYS A 16 -1.64 5.27 -13.49
N PHE A 17 -0.73 4.61 -12.77
CA PHE A 17 -0.90 3.22 -12.37
C PHE A 17 -2.08 3.06 -11.40
N LEU A 18 -2.23 3.97 -10.43
CA LEU A 18 -3.37 4.00 -9.52
C LEU A 18 -4.69 4.13 -10.28
N VAL A 19 -4.80 5.08 -11.20
CA VAL A 19 -5.99 5.27 -12.03
C VAL A 19 -6.34 3.99 -12.80
N LYS A 20 -5.38 3.41 -13.48
CA LYS A 20 -5.58 2.19 -14.27
C LYS A 20 -6.06 1.02 -13.40
N THR A 21 -5.49 0.87 -12.22
CA THR A 21 -5.80 -0.26 -11.34
C THR A 21 -7.16 -0.09 -10.67
N PHE A 22 -7.40 1.02 -10.00
CA PHE A 22 -8.62 1.21 -9.23
C PHE A 22 -9.85 1.57 -10.05
N ASN A 23 -9.70 2.08 -11.27
CA ASN A 23 -10.82 2.26 -12.19
C ASN A 23 -11.22 0.95 -12.89
N SER A 24 -10.47 -0.11 -12.70
CA SER A 24 -10.76 -1.46 -13.22
C SER A 24 -11.44 -2.32 -12.16
N GLU A 25 -12.03 -3.44 -12.60
CA GLU A 25 -12.60 -4.44 -11.68
C GLU A 25 -11.51 -4.98 -10.72
N PRO A 26 -11.87 -5.32 -9.47
CA PRO A 26 -13.21 -5.30 -8.87
C PRO A 26 -13.62 -3.95 -8.27
N TRP A 27 -12.72 -2.95 -8.24
CA TRP A 27 -12.98 -1.69 -7.55
C TRP A 27 -13.92 -0.76 -8.32
N ASN A 28 -13.77 -0.66 -9.64
CA ASN A 28 -14.58 0.20 -10.53
C ASN A 28 -14.74 1.63 -9.99
N GLU A 29 -13.64 2.20 -9.48
CA GLU A 29 -13.63 3.57 -8.98
C GLU A 29 -13.53 4.58 -10.12
N SER A 30 -13.68 5.85 -9.81
CA SER A 30 -13.75 6.94 -10.80
C SER A 30 -12.62 7.96 -10.55
N TRP A 31 -11.39 7.50 -10.51
CA TRP A 31 -10.22 8.36 -10.37
C TRP A 31 -9.92 9.13 -11.65
N THR A 32 -9.67 10.42 -11.52
CA THR A 32 -8.99 11.19 -12.56
C THR A 32 -7.48 11.17 -12.28
N PHE A 33 -6.68 11.51 -13.30
CA PHE A 33 -5.24 11.64 -13.12
C PHE A 33 -4.90 12.70 -12.07
N GLU A 34 -5.59 13.84 -12.10
CA GLU A 34 -5.38 14.94 -11.16
C GLU A 34 -5.67 14.52 -9.72
N MET A 35 -6.76 13.81 -9.48
CA MET A 35 -7.10 13.27 -8.16
C MET A 35 -6.02 12.30 -7.67
N ALA A 36 -5.58 11.40 -8.53
CA ALA A 36 -4.54 10.43 -8.19
C ALA A 36 -3.19 11.13 -7.92
N ARG A 37 -2.83 12.10 -8.75
CA ARG A 37 -1.61 12.89 -8.56
C ARG A 37 -1.63 13.64 -7.23
N GLU A 38 -2.74 14.26 -6.88
CA GLU A 38 -2.92 14.93 -5.59
C GLU A 38 -2.75 13.95 -4.42
N ARG A 39 -3.41 12.78 -4.50
CA ARG A 39 -3.30 11.73 -3.49
C ARG A 39 -1.85 11.27 -3.30
N ILE A 40 -1.17 10.92 -4.37
CA ILE A 40 0.23 10.43 -4.31
C ILE A 40 1.17 11.54 -3.84
N SER A 41 1.02 12.76 -4.34
CA SER A 41 1.82 13.91 -3.90
C SER A 41 1.68 14.15 -2.40
N GLY A 42 0.45 14.07 -1.88
CA GLY A 42 0.18 14.22 -0.45
C GLY A 42 0.87 13.16 0.40
N LEU A 43 0.83 11.90 -0.04
CA LEU A 43 1.51 10.80 0.66
C LEU A 43 3.04 10.98 0.65
N ILE A 44 3.60 11.34 -0.50
CA ILE A 44 5.06 11.50 -0.67
C ILE A 44 5.60 12.73 0.07
N SER A 45 4.78 13.73 0.33
CA SER A 45 5.19 14.92 1.09
C SER A 45 5.46 14.64 2.58
N ASN A 46 4.98 13.52 3.11
CA ASN A 46 5.29 13.11 4.47
C ASN A 46 6.71 12.53 4.53
N PRO A 47 7.64 13.10 5.34
CA PRO A 47 9.02 12.64 5.41
C PRO A 47 9.19 11.22 5.96
N MET A 48 8.16 10.67 6.63
CA MET A 48 8.15 9.31 7.15
C MET A 48 7.66 8.28 6.14
N THR A 49 7.27 8.70 4.95
CA THR A 49 6.76 7.83 3.89
C THR A 49 7.87 6.94 3.34
N ILE A 50 7.53 5.69 3.14
CA ILE A 50 8.34 4.69 2.44
C ILE A 50 7.48 4.10 1.34
N ALA A 51 8.05 3.99 0.14
CA ALA A 51 7.40 3.37 -1.00
C ALA A 51 8.19 2.14 -1.46
N TYR A 52 7.46 1.15 -1.92
CA TYR A 52 8.00 -0.08 -2.51
C TYR A 52 7.37 -0.31 -3.87
N GLU A 53 8.15 -0.86 -4.77
CA GLU A 53 7.70 -1.22 -6.11
C GLU A 53 8.11 -2.65 -6.46
N VAL A 54 7.29 -3.28 -7.26
CA VAL A 54 7.63 -4.53 -7.96
C VAL A 54 7.78 -4.22 -9.43
N ILE A 55 8.93 -4.57 -9.95
CA ILE A 55 9.25 -4.35 -11.37
C ILE A 55 9.46 -5.69 -12.06
N GLU A 56 8.85 -5.84 -13.21
CA GLU A 56 9.05 -6.94 -14.14
C GLU A 56 9.05 -6.39 -15.57
N ASP A 57 9.99 -6.83 -16.38
CA ASP A 57 10.16 -6.37 -17.77
C ASP A 57 10.21 -4.83 -17.92
N ASN A 58 10.86 -4.16 -16.95
CA ASN A 58 10.96 -2.70 -16.84
C ASN A 58 9.64 -1.96 -16.62
N GLU A 59 8.58 -2.68 -16.22
CA GLU A 59 7.30 -2.08 -15.86
C GLU A 59 7.01 -2.24 -14.37
N VAL A 60 6.36 -1.24 -13.78
CA VAL A 60 5.90 -1.30 -12.40
C VAL A 60 4.62 -2.14 -12.36
N MET A 61 4.68 -3.27 -11.69
CA MET A 61 3.59 -4.23 -11.58
C MET A 61 2.82 -4.15 -10.27
N ALA A 62 3.44 -3.57 -9.25
CA ALA A 62 2.78 -3.29 -7.98
C ALA A 62 3.47 -2.12 -7.30
N ALA A 63 2.72 -1.40 -6.48
CA ALA A 63 3.23 -0.34 -5.63
C ALA A 63 2.59 -0.42 -4.26
N LEU A 64 3.39 -0.16 -3.23
CA LEU A 64 2.94 -0.05 -1.86
C LEU A 64 3.54 1.21 -1.26
N ILE A 65 2.70 2.05 -0.70
CA ILE A 65 3.09 3.32 -0.07
C ILE A 65 2.53 3.33 1.35
N GLY A 66 3.38 3.64 2.30
CA GLY A 66 2.99 3.78 3.68
C GLY A 66 3.94 4.70 4.43
N TYR A 67 3.74 4.83 5.72
CA TYR A 67 4.61 5.67 6.55
C TYR A 67 4.89 5.02 7.90
N LYS A 68 6.07 5.30 8.42
CA LYS A 68 6.44 4.89 9.77
C LYS A 68 5.88 5.87 10.79
N THR A 69 5.40 5.32 11.90
CA THR A 69 5.05 6.08 13.09
C THR A 69 5.82 5.56 14.30
N CYS A 70 6.11 6.47 15.23
CA CYS A 70 6.71 6.12 16.50
C CYS A 70 5.71 6.47 17.61
N TYR A 71 5.39 5.49 18.42
CA TYR A 71 4.54 5.68 19.58
C TYR A 71 5.19 5.00 20.77
N MET A 72 5.69 5.82 21.72
CA MET A 72 6.53 5.33 22.83
C MET A 72 7.74 4.57 22.30
N SER A 73 7.96 3.33 22.72
CA SER A 73 9.06 2.48 22.26
C SER A 73 8.73 1.69 20.98
N ASN A 74 7.50 1.77 20.47
CA ASN A 74 7.04 1.01 19.33
C ASN A 74 7.19 1.81 18.04
N LYS A 75 7.59 1.12 16.97
CA LYS A 75 7.55 1.63 15.60
C LYS A 75 6.57 0.79 14.80
N GLU A 76 5.66 1.47 14.14
CA GLU A 76 4.66 0.85 13.27
C GLU A 76 4.81 1.38 11.86
N PHE A 77 4.44 0.57 10.89
CA PHE A 77 4.33 0.99 9.50
C PHE A 77 2.86 0.89 9.09
N HIS A 78 2.28 2.01 8.67
CA HIS A 78 0.90 2.07 8.22
C HIS A 78 0.84 2.10 6.70
N ILE A 79 0.21 1.09 6.11
CA ILE A 79 0.00 1.02 4.66
C ILE A 79 -1.16 1.94 4.29
N GLU A 80 -0.88 2.93 3.44
CA GLU A 80 -1.88 3.85 2.89
C GLU A 80 -2.41 3.41 1.53
N GLU A 81 -1.52 2.94 0.66
CA GLU A 81 -1.88 2.45 -0.66
C GLU A 81 -1.12 1.16 -0.97
N PHE A 82 -1.84 0.19 -1.47
CA PHE A 82 -1.26 -1.03 -1.99
C PHE A 82 -2.09 -1.50 -3.19
N PHE A 83 -1.51 -1.47 -4.35
CA PHE A 83 -2.17 -1.89 -5.58
C PHE A 83 -1.25 -2.72 -6.46
N VAL A 84 -1.84 -3.72 -7.11
CA VAL A 84 -1.17 -4.67 -7.98
C VAL A 84 -1.85 -4.62 -9.34
N SER A 85 -1.07 -4.59 -10.40
CA SER A 85 -1.58 -4.65 -11.77
C SER A 85 -2.52 -5.85 -11.95
N ASN A 86 -3.63 -5.65 -12.66
CA ASN A 86 -4.62 -6.69 -12.90
C ASN A 86 -4.01 -7.97 -13.51
N ALA A 87 -2.97 -7.82 -14.33
CA ALA A 87 -2.25 -8.96 -14.92
C ALA A 87 -1.49 -9.80 -13.87
N PHE A 88 -1.25 -9.25 -12.68
CA PHE A 88 -0.49 -9.88 -11.60
C PHE A 88 -1.33 -10.27 -10.38
N GLN A 89 -2.60 -9.92 -10.37
CA GLN A 89 -3.51 -10.30 -9.29
C GLN A 89 -3.71 -11.82 -9.25
N ASN A 90 -3.95 -12.35 -8.05
CA ASN A 90 -4.18 -13.77 -7.81
C ASN A 90 -3.02 -14.72 -8.19
N LYS A 91 -1.80 -14.19 -8.32
CA LYS A 91 -0.59 -14.97 -8.63
C LYS A 91 0.41 -15.05 -7.47
N GLY A 92 0.00 -14.64 -6.27
CA GLY A 92 0.84 -14.68 -5.07
C GLY A 92 1.85 -13.53 -4.94
N TYR A 93 1.86 -12.58 -5.86
CA TYR A 93 2.79 -11.44 -5.81
C TYR A 93 2.55 -10.54 -4.60
N GLY A 94 1.29 -10.31 -4.24
CA GLY A 94 0.96 -9.52 -3.05
C GLY A 94 1.57 -10.08 -1.77
N THR A 95 1.52 -11.38 -1.58
CA THR A 95 2.15 -12.07 -0.45
C THR A 95 3.67 -11.86 -0.44
N LYS A 96 4.32 -12.02 -1.59
CA LYS A 96 5.78 -11.81 -1.71
C LYS A 96 6.19 -10.38 -1.40
N ILE A 97 5.38 -9.42 -1.78
CA ILE A 97 5.62 -7.99 -1.47
C ILE A 97 5.54 -7.78 0.05
N LEU A 98 4.50 -8.29 0.69
CA LEU A 98 4.34 -8.16 2.14
C LEU A 98 5.50 -8.83 2.90
N GLU A 99 5.93 -10.02 2.49
CA GLU A 99 7.09 -10.71 3.07
C GLU A 99 8.37 -9.87 2.94
N PHE A 100 8.60 -9.28 1.77
CA PHE A 100 9.76 -8.41 1.55
C PHE A 100 9.73 -7.18 2.45
N ILE A 101 8.58 -6.52 2.55
CA ILE A 101 8.38 -5.33 3.37
C ILE A 101 8.60 -5.63 4.85
N GLU A 102 8.08 -6.74 5.33
CA GLU A 102 8.29 -7.20 6.70
C GLU A 102 9.78 -7.39 7.00
N TRP A 103 10.48 -8.04 6.09
CA TRP A 103 11.92 -8.23 6.21
C TRP A 103 12.69 -6.90 6.25
N ASP A 104 12.40 -5.99 5.32
CA ASP A 104 13.07 -4.69 5.21
C ASP A 104 12.80 -3.81 6.46
N LEU A 105 11.54 -3.70 6.85
CA LEU A 105 11.12 -2.86 7.97
C LEU A 105 11.57 -3.41 9.33
N LYS A 106 11.65 -4.73 9.48
CA LYS A 106 12.16 -5.36 10.69
C LYS A 106 13.60 -4.94 10.97
N GLY A 107 14.41 -4.77 9.94
CA GLY A 107 15.77 -4.25 10.05
C GLY A 107 15.84 -2.81 10.59
N GLU A 108 14.76 -2.05 10.49
CA GLU A 108 14.65 -0.68 11.02
C GLU A 108 13.93 -0.60 12.38
N GLY A 109 13.64 -1.73 13.00
CA GLY A 109 12.99 -1.81 14.31
C GLY A 109 11.46 -1.64 14.28
N VAL A 110 10.83 -1.76 13.12
CA VAL A 110 9.37 -1.78 13.01
C VAL A 110 8.86 -3.11 13.56
N THR A 111 7.86 -3.06 14.44
CA THR A 111 7.33 -4.23 15.14
C THR A 111 5.93 -4.62 14.69
N SER A 112 5.22 -3.74 13.98
CA SER A 112 3.89 -4.03 13.44
C SER A 112 3.62 -3.26 12.15
N VAL A 113 2.76 -3.84 11.33
CA VAL A 113 2.23 -3.21 10.12
C VAL A 113 0.72 -3.08 10.30
N THR A 114 0.20 -1.91 10.03
CA THR A 114 -1.23 -1.60 10.16
C THR A 114 -1.81 -1.13 8.85
N LEU A 115 -3.10 -1.27 8.68
CA LEU A 115 -3.82 -0.75 7.51
C LEU A 115 -5.32 -0.60 7.82
N LEU A 116 -5.99 0.13 6.96
CA LEU A 116 -7.44 0.16 6.88
C LEU A 116 -7.86 -0.44 5.54
N THR A 117 -8.85 -1.31 5.56
CA THR A 117 -9.45 -1.86 4.34
C THR A 117 -10.97 -1.93 4.50
N GLU A 118 -11.66 -2.00 3.38
CA GLU A 118 -13.11 -2.06 3.40
C GLU A 118 -13.58 -3.47 3.78
N HIS A 119 -14.51 -3.52 4.73
CA HIS A 119 -15.07 -4.77 5.20
C HIS A 119 -15.83 -5.51 4.09
N GLY A 120 -15.61 -6.81 3.97
CA GLY A 120 -16.30 -7.68 3.02
C GLY A 120 -15.71 -7.72 1.62
N LEU A 121 -14.69 -6.92 1.31
CA LEU A 121 -13.98 -6.99 0.04
C LEU A 121 -12.91 -8.09 0.02
N PRO A 122 -12.49 -8.56 -1.16
CA PRO A 122 -11.42 -9.56 -1.29
C PRO A 122 -10.11 -9.17 -0.59
N SER A 123 -9.83 -7.87 -0.47
CA SER A 123 -8.64 -7.36 0.23
C SER A 123 -8.62 -7.76 1.71
N GLU A 124 -9.75 -7.74 2.39
CA GLU A 124 -9.82 -8.16 3.79
C GLU A 124 -9.34 -9.61 3.97
N LYS A 125 -9.82 -10.53 3.15
CA LYS A 125 -9.39 -11.94 3.15
C LYS A 125 -7.92 -12.11 2.80
N PHE A 126 -7.43 -11.32 1.86
CA PHE A 126 -6.03 -11.31 1.48
C PHE A 126 -5.14 -10.95 2.67
N TYR A 127 -5.48 -9.90 3.40
CA TYR A 127 -4.72 -9.48 4.58
C TYR A 127 -4.81 -10.49 5.72
N GLU A 128 -5.99 -11.03 5.98
CA GLU A 128 -6.16 -12.10 6.99
C GLU A 128 -5.28 -13.32 6.67
N LYS A 129 -5.26 -13.75 5.42
CA LYS A 129 -4.41 -14.85 4.94
C LYS A 129 -2.91 -14.57 5.14
N ASN A 130 -2.52 -13.30 5.09
CA ASN A 130 -1.14 -12.86 5.30
C ASN A 130 -0.83 -12.48 6.76
N GLY A 131 -1.63 -12.91 7.71
CA GLY A 131 -1.37 -12.79 9.13
C GLY A 131 -1.88 -11.51 9.79
N PHE A 132 -2.58 -10.65 9.05
CA PHE A 132 -3.22 -9.47 9.64
C PHE A 132 -4.44 -9.89 10.46
N GLN A 133 -4.60 -9.29 11.60
CA GLN A 133 -5.71 -9.55 12.52
C GLN A 133 -6.51 -8.27 12.78
N HIS A 134 -7.82 -8.43 12.94
CA HIS A 134 -8.67 -7.32 13.37
C HIS A 134 -8.28 -6.88 14.77
N ASN A 135 -8.12 -5.59 14.97
CA ASN A 135 -7.90 -5.02 16.29
C ASN A 135 -9.24 -4.52 16.86
N SER A 136 -9.89 -5.36 17.68
CA SER A 136 -11.19 -5.05 18.25
C SER A 136 -11.16 -3.93 19.32
N LYS A 137 -10.00 -3.50 19.74
CA LYS A 137 -9.83 -2.37 20.67
C LYS A 137 -9.97 -1.02 19.98
N LEU A 138 -9.85 -0.98 18.66
CA LEU A 138 -9.90 0.24 17.87
C LEU A 138 -11.19 0.31 17.06
N VAL A 139 -11.69 1.52 16.88
CA VAL A 139 -12.78 1.81 15.96
C VAL A 139 -12.35 2.91 15.01
N PHE A 140 -12.74 2.79 13.76
CA PHE A 140 -12.63 3.87 12.80
C PHE A 140 -13.82 4.81 12.98
N MET A 141 -13.56 6.09 13.18
CA MET A 141 -14.61 7.09 13.38
C MET A 141 -14.49 8.18 12.34
N LYS A 142 -15.61 8.61 11.80
CA LYS A 142 -15.68 9.65 10.77
C LYS A 142 -16.79 10.64 11.12
N LYS A 143 -16.51 11.91 10.95
CA LYS A 143 -17.51 12.98 11.08
C LYS A 143 -17.55 13.78 9.78
N LYS A 144 -18.72 13.90 9.19
CA LYS A 144 -18.94 14.77 8.04
C LYS A 144 -18.99 16.21 8.50
N ILE A 145 -18.28 17.08 7.81
CA ILE A 145 -18.27 18.54 8.09
C ILE A 145 -18.83 19.30 6.90
#